data_211661bc33aff338c209c6ec1af597c7
#
_entry.id   211661bc33aff338c209c6ec1af597c7
#
_cell.length_a   1.000
_cell.length_b   1.000
_cell.length_c   1.000
_cell.angle_alpha   90.00
_cell.angle_beta   90.00
_cell.angle_gamma   90.00
#
_symmetry.space_group_name_H-M   'P 1'
#
loop_
_entity.id
_entity.type
_entity.pdbx_description
1 polymer ?
#
loop_
_entity_poly.entity_id
_entity_poly.type
_entity_poly.pdbx_seq_one_letter_code
_entity_poly.pdbx_strand_id
1 'polypeptide(L)'
;MFSASCAQATVLRIGIVRGAPSAAISGVRLRASSGGRHIAVPASFIVSAKGNSLVVGGKVCAAPLILTSASPIRCDKASYEGEIVVRAQGGRITVVNKIDVEKYLRGVLGIEISPVWTLEVLKAQAVISRTYALSSIGKHSAEGFDVCDTDHCQVYRGVNVHGKTTDQAVIQTRGQVVVYRGALARTFFSSDCGGATADIRDVWGRA
;
A
#
# COMPACT_ATOMS: atom_id res chain seq x y z
N MET A 1 11.11 -19.67 15.36
CA MET A 1 9.81 -20.08 15.92
C MET A 1 8.73 -19.23 15.25
N PHE A 2 7.85 -19.85 14.48
CA PHE A 2 6.71 -19.15 13.87
C PHE A 2 5.61 -19.05 14.94
N SER A 3 5.34 -17.86 15.44
CA SER A 3 4.20 -17.61 16.30
C SER A 3 2.99 -17.25 15.43
N ALA A 4 1.98 -18.10 15.40
CA ALA A 4 0.68 -17.75 14.85
C ALA A 4 -0.05 -16.86 15.87
N SER A 5 0.16 -15.56 15.79
CA SER A 5 -0.73 -14.61 16.44
C SER A 5 -1.98 -14.48 15.59
N CYS A 6 -3.16 -14.60 16.19
CA CYS A 6 -4.45 -14.34 15.55
C CYS A 6 -4.46 -12.85 15.11
N ALA A 7 -4.11 -12.60 13.86
CA ALA A 7 -3.95 -11.25 13.34
C ALA A 7 -5.33 -10.62 13.18
N GLN A 8 -5.67 -9.67 14.06
CA GLN A 8 -6.63 -8.63 13.71
C GLN A 8 -6.25 -8.03 12.36
N ALA A 9 -7.26 -7.75 11.53
CA ALA A 9 -7.05 -7.14 10.22
C ALA A 9 -6.24 -5.84 10.38
N THR A 10 -4.95 -5.90 10.03
CA THR A 10 -4.08 -4.72 10.15
C THR A 10 -4.20 -3.90 8.89
N VAL A 11 -4.69 -2.68 9.04
CA VAL A 11 -4.83 -1.72 7.93
C VAL A 11 -3.53 -0.96 7.76
N LEU A 12 -2.99 -1.01 6.54
CA LEU A 12 -1.85 -0.21 6.08
C LEU A 12 -2.32 1.02 5.32
N ARG A 13 -1.56 2.09 5.41
CA ARG A 13 -1.73 3.33 4.64
C ARG A 13 -0.59 3.42 3.64
N ILE A 14 -0.91 3.30 2.36
CA ILE A 14 0.07 3.27 1.27
C ILE A 14 0.02 4.60 0.51
N GLY A 15 1.11 5.35 0.45
CA GLY A 15 1.22 6.56 -0.37
C GLY A 15 1.38 6.20 -1.84
N ILE A 16 0.30 6.27 -2.63
CA ILE A 16 0.26 5.89 -4.06
C ILE A 16 0.43 7.07 -5.02
N VAL A 17 0.16 8.29 -4.57
CA VAL A 17 0.51 9.54 -5.26
C VAL A 17 1.04 10.50 -4.21
N ARG A 18 2.18 11.13 -4.46
CA ARG A 18 2.86 11.96 -3.46
C ARG A 18 3.22 13.33 -4.03
N GLY A 19 2.69 14.38 -3.41
CA GLY A 19 3.01 15.76 -3.77
C GLY A 19 2.72 16.11 -5.24
N ALA A 20 1.69 15.51 -5.84
CA ALA A 20 1.31 15.77 -7.23
C ALA A 20 0.38 16.99 -7.34
N PRO A 21 0.29 17.63 -8.53
CA PRO A 21 -0.67 18.70 -8.76
C PRO A 21 -2.10 18.17 -8.85
N SER A 22 -2.28 16.96 -9.35
CA SER A 22 -3.59 16.31 -9.54
C SER A 22 -3.44 14.79 -9.67
N ALA A 23 -4.57 14.07 -9.62
CA ALA A 23 -4.70 12.66 -9.95
C ALA A 23 -6.05 12.40 -10.62
N ALA A 24 -6.09 11.45 -11.55
CA ALA A 24 -7.32 10.97 -12.15
C ALA A 24 -7.90 9.81 -11.31
N ILE A 25 -9.15 9.93 -10.90
CA ILE A 25 -9.84 8.91 -10.11
C ILE A 25 -11.08 8.45 -10.86
N SER A 26 -11.31 7.14 -10.90
CA SER A 26 -12.55 6.58 -11.42
C SER A 26 -12.94 5.30 -10.69
N GLY A 27 -14.24 5.00 -10.68
CA GLY A 27 -14.76 3.79 -10.04
C GLY A 27 -16.25 3.64 -10.21
N VAL A 28 -16.74 2.44 -9.93
CA VAL A 28 -18.15 2.10 -10.03
C VAL A 28 -18.84 2.39 -8.68
N ARG A 29 -19.94 3.17 -8.70
CA ARG A 29 -20.71 3.50 -7.49
C ARG A 29 -19.84 4.04 -6.35
N LEU A 30 -18.98 5.00 -6.67
CA LEU A 30 -18.15 5.68 -5.68
C LEU A 30 -19.02 6.33 -4.60
N ARG A 31 -18.68 6.04 -3.34
CA ARG A 31 -19.16 6.78 -2.17
C ARG A 31 -18.04 7.72 -1.75
N ALA A 32 -18.37 8.98 -1.55
CA ALA A 32 -17.41 10.01 -1.19
C ALA A 32 -17.84 10.75 0.07
N SER A 33 -16.87 11.05 0.93
CA SER A 33 -17.08 11.97 2.06
C SER A 33 -15.95 12.98 2.15
N SER A 34 -16.28 14.20 2.57
CA SER A 34 -15.37 15.31 2.73
C SER A 34 -15.79 16.10 3.96
N GLY A 35 -14.86 16.39 4.86
CA GLY A 35 -15.17 17.07 6.13
C GLY A 35 -16.22 16.32 6.98
N GLY A 36 -16.26 15.00 6.93
CA GLY A 36 -17.21 14.16 7.64
C GLY A 36 -18.64 14.10 7.02
N ARG A 37 -18.86 14.73 5.86
CA ARG A 37 -20.15 14.76 5.18
C ARG A 37 -20.09 13.99 3.86
N HIS A 38 -21.16 13.27 3.53
CA HIS A 38 -21.29 12.65 2.22
C HIS A 38 -21.40 13.71 1.12
N ILE A 39 -20.68 13.51 0.03
CA ILE A 39 -20.73 14.37 -1.16
C ILE A 39 -20.93 13.52 -2.41
N ALA A 40 -21.65 14.06 -3.39
CA ALA A 40 -21.76 13.43 -4.70
C ALA A 40 -20.50 13.70 -5.52
N VAL A 41 -19.94 12.65 -6.13
CA VAL A 41 -18.82 12.74 -7.07
C VAL A 41 -19.18 12.02 -8.36
N PRO A 42 -18.62 12.46 -9.52
CA PRO A 42 -18.76 11.71 -10.77
C PRO A 42 -18.08 10.33 -10.67
N ALA A 43 -18.47 9.40 -11.55
CA ALA A 43 -17.81 8.09 -11.67
C ALA A 43 -16.36 8.20 -12.13
N SER A 44 -15.99 9.31 -12.79
CA SER A 44 -14.63 9.64 -13.22
C SER A 44 -14.42 11.14 -13.07
N PHE A 45 -13.31 11.54 -12.45
CA PHE A 45 -12.94 12.94 -12.24
C PHE A 45 -11.44 13.10 -12.01
N ILE A 46 -10.96 14.33 -12.20
CA ILE A 46 -9.65 14.76 -11.75
C ILE A 46 -9.82 15.43 -10.40
N VAL A 47 -9.00 15.04 -9.43
CA VAL A 47 -8.85 15.74 -8.17
C VAL A 47 -7.56 16.54 -8.16
N SER A 48 -7.61 17.80 -7.73
CA SER A 48 -6.46 18.68 -7.56
C SER A 48 -6.56 19.43 -6.24
N ALA A 49 -5.50 20.19 -5.88
CA ALA A 49 -5.50 21.00 -4.68
C ALA A 49 -5.68 22.49 -5.00
N LYS A 50 -6.37 23.21 -4.11
CA LYS A 50 -6.40 24.67 -4.02
C LYS A 50 -6.02 25.06 -2.58
N GLY A 51 -4.74 25.36 -2.37
CA GLY A 51 -4.20 25.50 -1.01
C GLY A 51 -4.30 24.18 -0.25
N ASN A 52 -5.02 24.17 0.86
CA ASN A 52 -5.29 22.98 1.68
C ASN A 52 -6.67 22.37 1.42
N SER A 53 -7.41 22.87 0.44
CA SER A 53 -8.69 22.32 -0.01
C SER A 53 -8.50 21.50 -1.29
N LEU A 54 -9.48 20.65 -1.61
CA LEU A 54 -9.51 19.85 -2.82
C LEU A 54 -10.49 20.45 -3.83
N VAL A 55 -10.21 20.24 -5.11
CA VAL A 55 -11.12 20.54 -6.22
C VAL A 55 -11.51 19.24 -6.90
N VAL A 56 -12.80 18.94 -6.95
CA VAL A 56 -13.36 17.73 -7.55
C VAL A 56 -14.46 18.15 -8.52
N GLY A 57 -14.33 17.82 -9.80
CA GLY A 57 -15.31 18.19 -10.82
C GLY A 57 -15.60 19.70 -10.86
N GLY A 58 -14.57 20.54 -10.65
CA GLY A 58 -14.69 21.99 -10.60
C GLY A 58 -15.23 22.58 -9.28
N LYS A 59 -15.65 21.75 -8.32
CA LYS A 59 -16.16 22.19 -7.02
C LYS A 59 -15.10 22.04 -5.94
N VAL A 60 -15.00 23.06 -5.08
CA VAL A 60 -14.08 23.02 -3.91
C VAL A 60 -14.73 22.25 -2.77
N CYS A 61 -13.96 21.34 -2.17
CA CYS A 61 -14.39 20.60 -0.97
C CYS A 61 -13.24 20.53 0.05
N ALA A 62 -13.57 20.22 1.30
CA ALA A 62 -12.60 20.09 2.37
C ALA A 62 -11.73 18.83 2.19
N ALA A 63 -10.47 18.90 2.56
CA ALA A 63 -9.62 17.73 2.72
C ALA A 63 -9.79 17.14 4.15
N PRO A 64 -9.65 15.80 4.34
CA PRO A 64 -9.46 14.81 3.27
C PRO A 64 -10.77 14.48 2.53
N LEU A 65 -10.63 14.07 1.25
CA LEU A 65 -11.66 13.37 0.51
C LEU A 65 -11.45 11.86 0.71
N ILE A 66 -12.45 11.17 1.18
CA ILE A 66 -12.44 9.73 1.41
C ILE A 66 -13.36 9.07 0.38
N LEU A 67 -12.84 8.09 -0.33
CA LEU A 67 -13.54 7.36 -1.38
C LEU A 67 -13.59 5.87 -1.06
N THR A 68 -14.76 5.28 -1.17
CA THR A 68 -14.99 3.84 -1.04
C THR A 68 -15.83 3.33 -2.20
N SER A 69 -15.66 2.05 -2.53
CA SER A 69 -16.45 1.34 -3.53
C SER A 69 -16.46 -0.16 -3.23
N ALA A 70 -17.46 -0.87 -3.72
CA ALA A 70 -17.48 -2.34 -3.70
C ALA A 70 -16.53 -2.97 -4.73
N SER A 71 -16.09 -2.18 -5.73
CA SER A 71 -15.14 -2.57 -6.77
C SER A 71 -13.85 -1.78 -6.59
N PRO A 72 -12.70 -2.24 -7.15
CA PRO A 72 -11.47 -1.48 -7.10
C PRO A 72 -11.62 -0.07 -7.67
N ILE A 73 -11.02 0.90 -7.01
CA ILE A 73 -11.00 2.31 -7.43
C ILE A 73 -9.73 2.52 -8.26
N ARG A 74 -9.87 3.02 -9.48
CA ARG A 74 -8.74 3.40 -10.31
C ARG A 74 -8.21 4.77 -9.87
N CYS A 75 -6.90 4.82 -9.66
CA CYS A 75 -6.15 6.06 -9.46
C CYS A 75 -5.00 6.08 -10.47
N ASP A 76 -5.04 7.02 -11.41
CA ASP A 76 -4.13 7.12 -12.54
C ASP A 76 -3.98 5.79 -13.31
N LYS A 77 -2.86 5.09 -13.14
CA LYS A 77 -2.51 3.90 -13.95
C LYS A 77 -2.93 2.58 -13.29
N ALA A 78 -3.27 2.56 -12.00
CA ALA A 78 -3.56 1.32 -11.28
C ALA A 78 -4.93 1.36 -10.58
N SER A 79 -5.44 0.18 -10.25
CA SER A 79 -6.71 0.01 -9.53
C SER A 79 -6.46 -0.60 -8.16
N TYR A 80 -7.14 -0.10 -7.15
CA TYR A 80 -6.89 -0.39 -5.75
C TYR A 80 -8.16 -0.83 -5.03
N GLU A 81 -8.08 -1.91 -4.27
CA GLU A 81 -9.10 -2.26 -3.27
C GLU A 81 -8.94 -1.40 -2.02
N GLY A 82 -9.97 -1.41 -1.17
CA GLY A 82 -9.96 -0.66 0.08
C GLY A 82 -10.43 0.78 -0.09
N GLU A 83 -9.96 1.66 0.79
CA GLU A 83 -10.34 3.07 0.84
C GLU A 83 -9.25 3.93 0.18
N ILE A 84 -9.65 4.91 -0.60
CA ILE A 84 -8.74 5.94 -1.14
C ILE A 84 -8.97 7.23 -0.36
N VAL A 85 -7.91 7.78 0.21
CA VAL A 85 -7.90 9.05 0.95
C VAL A 85 -7.06 10.06 0.20
N VAL A 86 -7.67 11.17 -0.23
CA VAL A 86 -6.97 12.26 -0.90
C VAL A 86 -6.80 13.42 0.09
N ARG A 87 -5.57 13.84 0.29
CA ARG A 87 -5.20 14.99 1.13
C ARG A 87 -4.69 16.12 0.26
N ALA A 88 -4.82 17.35 0.76
CA ALA A 88 -4.26 18.55 0.14
C ALA A 88 -3.39 19.29 1.14
N GLN A 89 -2.22 19.70 0.69
CA GLN A 89 -1.29 20.53 1.46
C GLN A 89 -0.45 21.38 0.50
N GLY A 90 -0.44 22.69 0.72
CA GLY A 90 0.41 23.62 -0.05
C GLY A 90 0.16 23.59 -1.56
N GLY A 91 -1.10 23.39 -2.00
CA GLY A 91 -1.45 23.34 -3.42
C GLY A 91 -1.11 21.99 -4.12
N ARG A 92 -0.71 20.98 -3.36
CA ARG A 92 -0.41 19.63 -3.88
C ARG A 92 -1.26 18.59 -3.19
N ILE A 93 -1.45 17.44 -3.86
CA ILE A 93 -2.21 16.32 -3.32
C ILE A 93 -1.30 15.16 -2.96
N THR A 94 -1.72 14.42 -1.95
CA THR A 94 -1.22 13.09 -1.61
C THR A 94 -2.40 12.14 -1.60
N VAL A 95 -2.30 11.04 -2.35
CA VAL A 95 -3.32 9.98 -2.38
C VAL A 95 -2.80 8.78 -1.61
N VAL A 96 -3.58 8.34 -0.65
CA VAL A 96 -3.27 7.22 0.24
C VAL A 96 -4.29 6.12 0.04
N ASN A 97 -3.84 4.91 -0.23
CA ASN A 97 -4.68 3.72 -0.21
C ASN A 97 -4.66 3.10 1.20
N LYS A 98 -5.80 3.02 1.86
CA LYS A 98 -5.97 2.31 3.13
C LYS A 98 -6.52 0.92 2.85
N ILE A 99 -5.75 -0.09 3.20
CA ILE A 99 -6.04 -1.47 2.80
C ILE A 99 -5.57 -2.46 3.87
N ASP A 100 -6.26 -3.59 3.99
CA ASP A 100 -5.82 -4.72 4.80
C ASP A 100 -4.48 -5.27 4.28
N VAL A 101 -3.56 -5.64 5.18
CA VAL A 101 -2.22 -6.12 4.84
C VAL A 101 -2.24 -7.32 3.89
N GLU A 102 -3.20 -8.24 4.05
CA GLU A 102 -3.27 -9.43 3.18
C GLU A 102 -3.69 -9.05 1.75
N LYS A 103 -4.57 -8.09 1.60
CA LYS A 103 -4.93 -7.53 0.28
C LYS A 103 -3.78 -6.73 -0.33
N TYR A 104 -3.06 -5.96 0.49
CA TYR A 104 -1.86 -5.24 0.05
C TYR A 104 -0.82 -6.19 -0.54
N LEU A 105 -0.53 -7.30 0.14
CA LEU A 105 0.45 -8.29 -0.31
C LEU A 105 0.12 -8.91 -1.67
N ARG A 106 -1.14 -9.06 -2.02
CA ARG A 106 -1.54 -9.53 -3.36
C ARG A 106 -1.14 -8.54 -4.46
N GLY A 107 -1.08 -7.25 -4.14
CA GLY A 107 -0.61 -6.20 -5.04
C GLY A 107 0.91 -5.98 -5.03
N VAL A 108 1.64 -6.67 -4.16
CA VAL A 108 3.11 -6.62 -4.03
C VAL A 108 3.76 -7.87 -4.60
N LEU A 109 3.28 -9.05 -4.22
CA LEU A 109 4.00 -10.31 -4.41
C LEU A 109 4.30 -10.61 -5.88
N GLY A 110 3.36 -10.34 -6.79
CA GLY A 110 3.54 -10.60 -8.23
C GLY A 110 4.56 -9.67 -8.92
N ILE A 111 5.03 -8.63 -8.24
CA ILE A 111 6.09 -7.73 -8.72
C ILE A 111 7.44 -8.11 -8.10
N GLU A 112 7.46 -8.37 -6.78
CA GLU A 112 8.69 -8.63 -6.05
C GLU A 112 9.31 -9.99 -6.37
N ILE A 113 8.49 -10.95 -6.82
CA ILE A 113 8.96 -12.29 -7.19
C ILE A 113 8.19 -12.83 -8.40
N SER A 114 8.91 -13.50 -9.30
CA SER A 114 8.26 -14.12 -10.47
C SER A 114 7.27 -15.22 -10.05
N PRO A 115 6.04 -15.21 -10.58
CA PRO A 115 5.00 -16.19 -10.23
C PRO A 115 5.29 -17.62 -10.74
N VAL A 116 6.37 -17.80 -11.52
CA VAL A 116 6.81 -19.14 -11.99
C VAL A 116 7.58 -19.93 -10.93
N TRP A 117 8.02 -19.29 -9.87
CA TRP A 117 8.67 -19.96 -8.75
C TRP A 117 7.71 -20.93 -8.05
N THR A 118 8.27 -21.91 -7.34
CA THR A 118 7.45 -22.87 -6.60
C THR A 118 6.61 -22.17 -5.53
N LEU A 119 5.47 -22.77 -5.20
CA LEU A 119 4.56 -22.22 -4.18
C LEU A 119 5.26 -21.97 -2.84
N GLU A 120 6.20 -22.85 -2.44
CA GLU A 120 6.93 -22.68 -1.18
C GLU A 120 7.85 -21.45 -1.17
N VAL A 121 8.48 -21.14 -2.29
CA VAL A 121 9.28 -19.91 -2.45
C VAL A 121 8.37 -18.67 -2.41
N LEU A 122 7.22 -18.72 -3.07
CA LEU A 122 6.24 -17.63 -3.03
C LEU A 122 5.68 -17.42 -1.61
N LYS A 123 5.45 -18.50 -0.85
CA LYS A 123 5.04 -18.45 0.56
C LYS A 123 6.10 -17.79 1.44
N ALA A 124 7.37 -18.16 1.26
CA ALA A 124 8.48 -17.53 1.98
C ALA A 124 8.53 -16.02 1.70
N GLN A 125 8.42 -15.61 0.43
CA GLN A 125 8.38 -14.20 0.05
C GLN A 125 7.18 -13.48 0.65
N ALA A 126 5.99 -14.11 0.69
CA ALA A 126 4.81 -13.52 1.29
C ALA A 126 5.00 -13.24 2.81
N VAL A 127 5.62 -14.17 3.53
CA VAL A 127 5.95 -13.99 4.97
C VAL A 127 6.96 -12.85 5.17
N ILE A 128 8.01 -12.80 4.35
CA ILE A 128 9.03 -11.74 4.40
C ILE A 128 8.42 -10.38 4.08
N SER A 129 7.65 -10.27 3.00
CA SER A 129 6.99 -9.03 2.57
C SER A 129 5.97 -8.53 3.59
N ARG A 130 5.21 -9.43 4.23
CA ARG A 130 4.29 -9.10 5.32
C ARG A 130 5.03 -8.54 6.51
N THR A 131 6.11 -9.19 6.91
CA THR A 131 6.93 -8.77 8.06
C THR A 131 7.53 -7.39 7.81
N TYR A 132 8.06 -7.15 6.61
CA TYR A 132 8.57 -5.84 6.21
C TYR A 132 7.50 -4.76 6.29
N ALA A 133 6.33 -5.00 5.69
CA ALA A 133 5.24 -4.02 5.70
C ALA A 133 4.79 -3.65 7.12
N LEU A 134 4.62 -4.65 7.98
CA LEU A 134 4.19 -4.46 9.37
C LEU A 134 5.28 -3.79 10.23
N SER A 135 6.56 -4.14 10.04
CA SER A 135 7.68 -3.51 10.75
C SER A 135 7.98 -2.09 10.27
N SER A 136 7.43 -1.70 9.10
CA SER A 136 7.59 -0.38 8.49
C SER A 136 6.39 0.56 8.73
N ILE A 137 5.41 0.16 9.55
CA ILE A 137 4.28 1.04 9.91
C ILE A 137 4.83 2.33 10.53
N GLY A 138 4.36 3.46 10.01
CA GLY A 138 4.79 4.79 10.46
C GLY A 138 6.08 5.31 9.84
N LYS A 139 6.76 4.57 8.95
CA LYS A 139 7.99 5.01 8.27
C LYS A 139 7.83 6.37 7.57
N HIS A 140 6.64 6.65 7.04
CA HIS A 140 6.27 7.91 6.39
C HIS A 140 5.19 8.68 7.17
N SER A 141 5.16 8.58 8.49
CA SER A 141 4.14 9.23 9.32
C SER A 141 4.06 10.75 9.14
N ALA A 142 5.21 11.42 8.92
CA ALA A 142 5.28 12.84 8.63
C ALA A 142 4.57 13.23 7.32
N GLU A 143 4.49 12.29 6.35
CA GLU A 143 3.78 12.45 5.07
C GLU A 143 2.31 11.97 5.15
N GLY A 144 1.93 11.33 6.27
CA GLY A 144 0.56 10.89 6.56
C GLY A 144 0.21 9.48 6.06
N PHE A 145 1.20 8.63 5.73
CA PHE A 145 1.03 7.23 5.37
C PHE A 145 2.12 6.36 6.04
N ASP A 146 2.07 5.04 5.84
CA ASP A 146 3.01 4.11 6.49
C ASP A 146 4.16 3.73 5.55
N VAL A 147 3.86 3.32 4.34
CA VAL A 147 4.81 2.90 3.30
C VAL A 147 4.46 3.52 1.95
N CYS A 148 5.44 3.69 1.07
CA CYS A 148 5.20 4.14 -0.29
C CYS A 148 5.13 2.94 -1.26
N ASP A 149 4.62 3.18 -2.47
CA ASP A 149 4.36 2.19 -3.52
C ASP A 149 5.54 1.94 -4.46
N THR A 150 6.75 2.41 -4.08
CA THR A 150 7.98 2.30 -4.87
C THR A 150 9.00 1.37 -4.21
N ASP A 151 10.13 1.13 -4.87
CA ASP A 151 11.30 0.39 -4.40
C ASP A 151 11.90 0.91 -3.09
N HIS A 152 11.67 2.18 -2.76
CA HIS A 152 12.06 2.73 -1.44
C HIS A 152 11.39 1.97 -0.27
N CYS A 153 10.20 1.41 -0.48
CA CYS A 153 9.52 0.53 0.48
C CYS A 153 9.28 -0.85 -0.12
N GLN A 154 8.19 -1.03 -0.85
CA GLN A 154 7.85 -2.21 -1.64
C GLN A 154 7.06 -1.77 -2.85
N VAL A 155 7.36 -2.32 -4.02
CA VAL A 155 6.63 -1.98 -5.24
C VAL A 155 5.21 -2.51 -5.14
N TYR A 156 4.24 -1.59 -5.14
CA TYR A 156 2.82 -1.91 -5.02
C TYR A 156 2.04 -1.43 -6.24
N ARG A 157 1.25 -2.30 -6.87
CA ARG A 157 0.49 -2.00 -8.10
C ARG A 157 -0.99 -2.34 -8.00
N GLY A 158 -1.51 -2.42 -6.76
CA GLY A 158 -2.91 -2.73 -6.51
C GLY A 158 -3.33 -4.05 -7.14
N VAL A 159 -4.55 -4.12 -7.69
CA VAL A 159 -5.09 -5.36 -8.27
C VAL A 159 -4.51 -5.73 -9.63
N ASN A 160 -3.72 -4.86 -10.24
CA ASN A 160 -3.20 -5.06 -11.59
C ASN A 160 -2.21 -6.24 -11.71
N VAL A 161 -1.70 -6.72 -10.58
CA VAL A 161 -0.66 -7.76 -10.49
C VAL A 161 -1.11 -9.00 -9.72
N HIS A 162 -2.40 -9.10 -9.41
CA HIS A 162 -2.95 -10.29 -8.78
C HIS A 162 -2.75 -11.52 -9.68
N GLY A 163 -2.29 -12.62 -9.08
CA GLY A 163 -2.06 -13.88 -9.76
C GLY A 163 -2.53 -15.06 -8.93
N LYS A 164 -3.04 -16.11 -9.60
CA LYS A 164 -3.61 -17.27 -8.88
C LYS A 164 -2.62 -17.89 -7.88
N THR A 165 -1.36 -18.11 -8.29
CA THR A 165 -0.35 -18.76 -7.45
C THR A 165 0.17 -17.84 -6.35
N THR A 166 0.40 -16.56 -6.68
CA THR A 166 0.84 -15.54 -5.70
C THR A 166 -0.24 -15.27 -4.65
N ASP A 167 -1.51 -15.18 -5.08
CA ASP A 167 -2.64 -15.02 -4.16
C ASP A 167 -2.78 -16.23 -3.23
N GLN A 168 -2.59 -17.45 -3.76
CA GLN A 168 -2.60 -18.68 -2.96
C GLN A 168 -1.49 -18.67 -1.91
N ALA A 169 -0.29 -18.21 -2.25
CA ALA A 169 0.82 -18.09 -1.31
C ALA A 169 0.49 -17.13 -0.15
N VAL A 170 -0.10 -15.96 -0.45
CA VAL A 170 -0.55 -14.99 0.57
C VAL A 170 -1.62 -15.61 1.47
N ILE A 171 -2.62 -16.29 0.89
CA ILE A 171 -3.72 -16.90 1.65
C ILE A 171 -3.20 -18.01 2.58
N GLN A 172 -2.32 -18.90 2.08
CA GLN A 172 -1.80 -20.03 2.87
C GLN A 172 -0.84 -19.60 4.00
N THR A 173 -0.25 -18.41 3.89
CA THR A 173 0.64 -17.85 4.90
C THR A 173 0.01 -16.73 5.71
N ARG A 174 -1.32 -16.60 5.65
CA ARG A 174 -2.04 -15.50 6.32
C ARG A 174 -1.61 -15.35 7.78
N GLY A 175 -1.26 -14.11 8.17
CA GLY A 175 -0.85 -13.75 9.52
C GLY A 175 0.54 -14.24 9.93
N GLN A 176 1.25 -15.03 9.12
CA GLN A 176 2.60 -15.50 9.44
C GLN A 176 3.62 -14.37 9.24
N VAL A 177 4.46 -14.17 10.24
CA VAL A 177 5.52 -13.15 10.27
C VAL A 177 6.81 -13.73 10.83
N VAL A 178 7.93 -13.08 10.53
CA VAL A 178 9.24 -13.40 11.13
C VAL A 178 9.42 -12.57 12.40
N VAL A 179 9.72 -13.24 13.51
CA VAL A 179 9.97 -12.60 14.80
C VAL A 179 11.40 -12.88 15.23
N TYR A 180 12.07 -11.85 15.71
CA TYR A 180 13.39 -11.94 16.32
C TYR A 180 13.39 -11.22 17.67
N ARG A 181 13.82 -11.91 18.73
CA ARG A 181 13.86 -11.40 20.11
C ARG A 181 12.53 -10.78 20.57
N GLY A 182 11.40 -11.39 20.21
CA GLY A 182 10.07 -10.94 20.61
C GLY A 182 9.47 -9.80 19.81
N ALA A 183 10.18 -9.25 18.82
CA ALA A 183 9.71 -8.18 17.93
C ALA A 183 9.67 -8.64 16.47
N LEU A 184 8.93 -7.91 15.62
CA LEU A 184 8.97 -8.15 14.18
C LEU A 184 10.40 -7.94 13.66
N ALA A 185 10.90 -8.90 12.90
CA ALA A 185 12.21 -8.79 12.29
C ALA A 185 12.22 -7.71 11.19
N ARG A 186 13.36 -7.07 10.97
CA ARG A 186 13.59 -6.27 9.77
C ARG A 186 13.97 -7.19 8.63
N THR A 187 13.05 -7.49 7.75
CA THR A 187 13.23 -8.42 6.63
C THR A 187 13.54 -7.65 5.35
N PHE A 188 14.83 -7.48 5.07
CA PHE A 188 15.26 -6.96 3.78
C PHE A 188 15.46 -8.12 2.79
N PHE A 189 15.20 -7.86 1.52
CA PHE A 189 15.38 -8.84 0.46
C PHE A 189 15.87 -8.15 -0.82
N SER A 190 16.56 -8.90 -1.66
CA SER A 190 17.05 -8.48 -2.97
C SER A 190 16.90 -9.62 -3.96
N SER A 191 16.96 -9.31 -5.25
CA SER A 191 16.89 -10.32 -6.32
C SER A 191 18.13 -11.22 -6.35
N ASP A 192 19.28 -10.70 -5.93
CA ASP A 192 20.55 -11.42 -5.91
C ASP A 192 21.45 -10.86 -4.79
N CYS A 193 22.19 -11.73 -4.10
CA CYS A 193 23.16 -11.35 -3.07
C CYS A 193 24.62 -11.61 -3.49
N GLY A 194 24.87 -12.06 -4.73
CA GLY A 194 26.22 -12.38 -5.21
C GLY A 194 26.91 -13.53 -4.45
N GLY A 195 26.12 -14.41 -3.78
CA GLY A 195 26.62 -15.54 -2.99
C GLY A 195 26.86 -15.25 -1.51
N ALA A 196 26.84 -13.98 -1.07
CA ALA A 196 26.93 -13.61 0.35
C ALA A 196 26.10 -12.38 0.65
N THR A 197 25.40 -12.38 1.78
CA THR A 197 24.66 -11.20 2.25
C THR A 197 25.60 -10.23 2.96
N ALA A 198 25.44 -8.93 2.70
CA ALA A 198 26.14 -7.89 3.45
C ALA A 198 25.51 -7.70 4.85
N ASP A 199 26.32 -7.34 5.83
CA ASP A 199 25.80 -6.91 7.13
C ASP A 199 25.04 -5.59 6.95
N ILE A 200 23.85 -5.48 7.56
CA ILE A 200 23.04 -4.28 7.50
C ILE A 200 23.78 -3.03 8.01
N ARG A 201 24.72 -3.21 8.95
CA ARG A 201 25.56 -2.13 9.49
C ARG A 201 26.54 -1.59 8.46
N ASP A 202 26.99 -2.44 7.53
CA ASP A 202 27.91 -2.03 6.45
C ASP A 202 27.18 -1.27 5.35
N VAL A 203 25.89 -1.54 5.15
CA VAL A 203 25.06 -0.93 4.09
C VAL A 203 24.41 0.37 4.55
N TRP A 204 23.87 0.41 5.77
CA TRP A 204 23.09 1.56 6.27
C TRP A 204 23.59 2.15 7.60
N GLY A 205 24.76 1.70 8.09
CA GLY A 205 25.29 2.12 9.37
C GLY A 205 24.54 1.50 10.55
N ARG A 206 24.66 2.09 11.73
CA ARG A 206 23.92 1.62 12.92
C ARG A 206 22.41 1.85 12.71
N ALA A 207 21.65 0.77 12.73
CA ALA A 207 20.19 0.79 12.71
C ALA A 207 19.62 1.13 14.09
#